data_0d708645fb3441b2e55d899e57dd34eb
#
_entry.id   0d708645fb3441b2e55d899e57dd34eb
#
_cell.length_a   1.000
_cell.length_b   1.000
_cell.length_c   1.000
_cell.angle_alpha   90.00
_cell.angle_beta   90.00
_cell.angle_gamma   90.00
#
_symmetry.space_group_name_H-M   'P 1'
#
loop_
_entity.id
_entity.type
_entity.pdbx_description
1 polymer ?
#
loop_
_entity_poly.entity_id
_entity_poly.type
_entity_poly.pdbx_seq_one_letter_code
_entity_poly.pdbx_strand_id
1 'polypeptide(L)'
;VVISESETVGSFKMELESLTQCSSCPKTFHEITENVKPFALFGDIKGNYLGHNFFPGNYKLTATPYEYRGQTGNQGVKSTIKFTILYEANINSFTLVDETNNKDITTINDGAIIDLSPYKHNKFNIRANVTPNQSPGGVGISIRGPVNHSQFEKVEPLALFTDVGGDYTGKPLPEGTYTLSATAYPFPSSSTRGIGGAAYSIK
;
A
#
# COMPACT_ATOMS: atom_id res chain seq x y z
N VAL A 1 19.86 18.65 -1.34
CA VAL A 1 20.12 20.11 -1.20
C VAL A 1 21.42 20.39 -1.91
N VAL A 2 21.40 21.21 -2.96
CA VAL A 2 22.62 21.68 -3.64
C VAL A 2 23.08 22.90 -2.89
N ILE A 3 24.27 22.85 -2.30
CA ILE A 3 24.92 23.97 -1.62
C ILE A 3 25.88 24.58 -2.62
N SER A 4 25.93 25.91 -2.69
CA SER A 4 26.98 26.60 -3.44
C SER A 4 28.35 26.29 -2.80
N GLU A 5 29.38 26.07 -3.60
CA GLU A 5 30.73 25.63 -3.14
C GLU A 5 31.44 26.58 -2.15
N SER A 6 30.86 27.74 -1.85
CA SER A 6 31.49 28.75 -1.02
C SER A 6 31.06 28.77 0.46
N GLU A 7 30.10 27.99 0.88
CA GLU A 7 29.63 27.98 2.27
C GLU A 7 30.10 26.73 3.01
N THR A 8 30.88 26.91 4.07
CA THR A 8 31.22 25.85 5.02
C THR A 8 30.02 25.57 5.91
N VAL A 9 29.30 24.48 5.63
CA VAL A 9 28.21 24.01 6.49
C VAL A 9 28.78 22.99 7.46
N GLY A 10 28.63 23.25 8.77
CA GLY A 10 29.08 22.39 9.85
C GLY A 10 28.09 21.32 10.22
N SER A 11 26.77 21.57 10.07
CA SER A 11 25.73 20.59 10.29
C SER A 11 24.43 20.94 9.56
N PHE A 12 23.58 19.92 9.38
CA PHE A 12 22.20 20.07 8.92
C PHE A 12 21.25 19.48 9.95
N LYS A 13 20.22 20.23 10.29
CA LYS A 13 19.01 19.68 10.89
C LYS A 13 18.04 19.32 9.76
N MET A 14 17.59 18.09 9.70
CA MET A 14 16.58 17.63 8.75
C MET A 14 15.35 17.11 9.48
N GLU A 15 14.19 17.55 9.03
CA GLU A 15 12.89 17.24 9.64
C GLU A 15 11.96 16.72 8.54
N LEU A 16 11.51 15.49 8.67
CA LEU A 16 10.54 14.87 7.78
C LEU A 16 9.20 14.75 8.49
N GLU A 17 8.18 15.36 7.93
CA GLU A 17 6.80 15.31 8.43
C GLU A 17 5.91 14.55 7.46
N SER A 18 5.06 13.65 7.99
CA SER A 18 3.93 13.14 7.23
C SER A 18 2.79 14.16 7.25
N LEU A 19 2.33 14.57 6.08
CA LEU A 19 1.17 15.47 5.90
C LEU A 19 -0.14 14.68 5.71
N THR A 20 -0.05 13.36 5.59
CA THR A 20 -1.21 12.49 5.49
C THR A 20 -1.90 12.44 6.85
N GLN A 21 -3.18 12.81 6.88
CA GLN A 21 -3.96 12.77 8.11
C GLN A 21 -4.25 11.32 8.52
N CYS A 22 -3.55 10.88 9.55
CA CYS A 22 -3.82 9.66 10.25
C CYS A 22 -3.94 10.03 11.73
N SER A 23 -5.05 9.68 12.37
CA SER A 23 -5.33 10.06 13.77
C SER A 23 -4.32 9.52 14.78
N SER A 24 -3.55 8.52 14.39
CA SER A 24 -2.50 7.87 15.21
C SER A 24 -1.07 8.08 14.70
N CYS A 25 -0.89 8.86 13.61
CA CYS A 25 0.44 9.11 13.04
C CYS A 25 1.09 10.33 13.71
N PRO A 26 2.36 10.25 14.15
CA PRO A 26 3.07 11.41 14.66
C PRO A 26 3.21 12.48 13.57
N LYS A 27 3.04 13.76 13.96
CA LYS A 27 3.20 14.88 13.02
C LYS A 27 4.62 14.96 12.45
N THR A 28 5.62 14.66 13.27
CA THR A 28 7.01 14.55 12.85
C THR A 28 7.34 13.08 12.78
N PHE A 29 7.67 12.62 11.59
CA PHE A 29 8.01 11.23 11.36
C PHE A 29 9.47 10.94 11.72
N HIS A 30 10.39 11.84 11.37
CA HIS A 30 11.82 11.68 11.61
C HIS A 30 12.50 13.04 11.71
N GLU A 31 13.44 13.16 12.65
CA GLU A 31 14.32 14.30 12.80
C GLU A 31 15.74 13.82 13.03
N ILE A 32 16.69 14.43 12.35
CA ILE A 32 18.12 14.11 12.51
C ILE A 32 18.97 15.38 12.40
N THR A 33 20.08 15.37 13.11
CA THR A 33 21.16 16.36 12.94
C THR A 33 22.39 15.65 12.41
N GLU A 34 22.73 15.93 11.16
CA GLU A 34 23.92 15.42 10.53
C GLU A 34 25.07 16.43 10.61
N ASN A 35 26.24 15.95 11.04
CA ASN A 35 27.42 16.76 11.29
C ASN A 35 28.57 16.47 10.31
N VAL A 36 28.41 15.51 9.44
CA VAL A 36 29.44 15.03 8.51
C VAL A 36 28.78 14.71 7.16
N LYS A 37 29.46 15.05 6.09
CA LYS A 37 29.04 14.65 4.73
C LYS A 37 29.23 13.13 4.53
N PRO A 38 28.31 12.47 3.78
CA PRO A 38 27.11 13.03 3.18
C PRO A 38 26.02 13.29 4.23
N PHE A 39 25.32 14.43 4.12
CA PHE A 39 24.23 14.77 5.04
C PHE A 39 22.98 13.97 4.66
N ALA A 40 22.80 12.80 5.28
CA ALA A 40 21.75 11.82 4.93
C ALA A 40 20.59 11.89 5.93
N LEU A 41 19.35 11.96 5.43
CA LEU A 41 18.15 12.04 6.27
C LEU A 41 18.01 10.85 7.24
N PHE A 42 18.41 9.67 6.84
CA PHE A 42 18.36 8.46 7.67
C PHE A 42 19.75 7.99 8.13
N GLY A 43 20.75 8.87 8.00
CA GLY A 43 22.14 8.58 8.30
C GLY A 43 22.83 7.73 7.24
N ASP A 44 24.12 7.52 7.49
CA ASP A 44 24.98 6.64 6.70
C ASP A 44 25.99 5.91 7.59
N ILE A 45 26.55 4.82 7.08
CA ILE A 45 27.70 4.14 7.67
C ILE A 45 28.84 4.13 6.66
N LYS A 46 29.84 5.00 6.88
CA LYS A 46 31.02 5.13 5.98
C LYS A 46 30.61 5.37 4.51
N GLY A 47 29.64 6.25 4.29
CA GLY A 47 29.14 6.61 2.96
C GLY A 47 28.08 5.64 2.41
N ASN A 48 27.75 4.55 3.08
CA ASN A 48 26.62 3.70 2.73
C ASN A 48 25.34 4.25 3.37
N TYR A 49 24.43 4.76 2.56
CA TYR A 49 23.17 5.34 3.03
C TYR A 49 22.30 4.29 3.69
N LEU A 50 21.74 4.63 4.85
CA LEU A 50 20.69 3.85 5.47
C LEU A 50 19.35 4.17 4.82
N GLY A 51 18.58 3.12 4.56
CA GLY A 51 17.25 3.24 3.96
C GLY A 51 16.14 3.31 5.01
N HIS A 52 14.99 3.82 4.58
CA HIS A 52 13.77 3.78 5.37
C HIS A 52 12.59 3.43 4.48
N ASN A 53 11.68 2.60 5.00
CA ASN A 53 10.45 2.25 4.29
C ASN A 53 9.44 3.38 4.44
N PHE A 54 9.20 4.11 3.37
CA PHE A 54 8.16 5.11 3.31
C PHE A 54 6.80 4.47 3.13
N PHE A 55 5.83 4.98 3.85
CA PHE A 55 4.43 4.70 3.57
C PHE A 55 3.89 5.65 2.50
N PRO A 56 2.90 5.23 1.70
CA PRO A 56 2.24 6.13 0.77
C PRO A 56 1.63 7.33 1.47
N GLY A 57 1.78 8.49 0.88
CA GLY A 57 1.25 9.72 1.46
C GLY A 57 2.02 10.96 1.04
N ASN A 58 1.58 12.08 1.58
CA ASN A 58 2.21 13.37 1.37
C ASN A 58 3.20 13.66 2.48
N TYR A 59 4.37 14.14 2.12
CA TYR A 59 5.46 14.45 3.02
C TYR A 59 5.96 15.87 2.83
N LYS A 60 6.52 16.42 3.91
CA LYS A 60 7.27 17.67 3.90
C LYS A 60 8.65 17.40 4.49
N LEU A 61 9.70 17.69 3.76
CA LEU A 61 11.08 17.66 4.24
C LEU A 61 11.58 19.08 4.38
N THR A 62 12.10 19.42 5.55
CA THR A 62 12.76 20.70 5.84
C THR A 62 14.22 20.42 6.19
N ALA A 63 15.14 21.11 5.54
CA ALA A 63 16.56 21.09 5.86
C ALA A 63 17.04 22.47 6.28
N THR A 64 17.71 22.55 7.42
CA THR A 64 18.22 23.77 8.00
C THR A 64 19.73 23.63 8.17
N PRO A 65 20.56 24.41 7.45
CA PRO A 65 22.00 24.38 7.61
C PRO A 65 22.43 25.25 8.81
N TYR A 66 23.54 24.87 9.44
CA TYR A 66 24.20 25.62 10.51
C TYR A 66 25.68 25.73 10.25
N GLU A 67 26.28 26.87 10.69
CA GLU A 67 27.67 27.16 10.49
C GLU A 67 28.61 26.12 11.12
N TYR A 68 28.30 25.67 12.33
CA TYR A 68 29.11 24.69 13.05
C TYR A 68 28.33 23.39 13.33
N ARG A 69 29.05 22.40 13.84
CA ARG A 69 28.48 21.08 14.23
C ARG A 69 27.48 21.24 15.39
N GLY A 70 26.50 20.32 15.44
CA GLY A 70 25.54 20.29 16.54
C GLY A 70 24.52 21.44 16.54
N GLN A 71 24.18 21.99 15.37
CA GLN A 71 23.23 23.09 15.21
C GLN A 71 23.73 24.41 15.94
N THR A 72 25.02 24.66 15.92
CA THR A 72 25.58 25.85 16.55
C THR A 72 26.08 26.85 15.50
N GLY A 73 26.32 28.10 15.94
CA GLY A 73 26.68 29.23 15.06
C GLY A 73 25.45 29.79 14.34
N ASN A 74 25.70 30.48 13.23
CA ASN A 74 24.65 31.09 12.44
C ASN A 74 23.81 30.04 11.72
N GLN A 75 22.47 30.18 11.77
CA GLN A 75 21.53 29.39 10.99
C GLN A 75 21.44 29.98 9.58
N GLY A 76 21.63 29.15 8.57
CA GLY A 76 21.42 29.53 7.18
C GLY A 76 19.94 29.40 6.76
N VAL A 77 19.70 29.64 5.49
CA VAL A 77 18.33 29.62 4.93
C VAL A 77 17.78 28.20 4.89
N LYS A 78 16.57 28.03 5.45
CA LYS A 78 15.84 26.77 5.38
C LYS A 78 15.44 26.44 3.95
N SER A 79 15.61 25.19 3.56
CA SER A 79 15.04 24.63 2.35
C SER A 79 13.90 23.70 2.70
N THR A 80 12.76 23.84 2.04
CA THR A 80 11.59 22.98 2.28
C THR A 80 11.05 22.47 0.94
N ILE A 81 10.83 21.15 0.88
CA ILE A 81 10.17 20.51 -0.25
C ILE A 81 8.95 19.72 0.24
N LYS A 82 7.95 19.61 -0.62
CA LYS A 82 6.83 18.70 -0.44
C LYS A 82 6.85 17.66 -1.55
N PHE A 83 6.57 16.43 -1.21
CA PHE A 83 6.53 15.33 -2.18
C PHE A 83 5.48 14.31 -1.77
N THR A 84 5.05 13.50 -2.73
CA THR A 84 4.09 12.42 -2.52
C THR A 84 4.78 11.09 -2.81
N ILE A 85 4.62 10.15 -1.90
CA ILE A 85 4.91 8.74 -2.14
C ILE A 85 3.61 8.08 -2.55
N LEU A 86 3.58 7.51 -3.73
CA LEU A 86 2.46 6.73 -4.23
C LEU A 86 2.70 5.25 -3.92
N TYR A 87 1.61 4.53 -3.74
CA TYR A 87 1.60 3.09 -3.65
C TYR A 87 0.73 2.56 -4.79
N GLU A 88 1.33 1.80 -5.67
CA GLU A 88 0.66 1.24 -6.85
C GLU A 88 0.52 -0.27 -6.66
N ALA A 89 -0.44 -0.71 -5.86
CA ALA A 89 -0.94 -2.07 -5.98
C ALA A 89 -2.28 -2.02 -6.69
N ASN A 90 -2.37 -2.70 -7.81
CA ASN A 90 -3.56 -2.74 -8.65
C ASN A 90 -4.15 -4.14 -8.66
N ILE A 91 -5.47 -4.21 -8.58
CA ILE A 91 -6.19 -5.44 -8.87
C ILE A 91 -6.19 -5.64 -10.38
N ASN A 92 -5.74 -6.81 -10.80
CA ASN A 92 -5.58 -7.15 -12.21
C ASN A 92 -6.79 -7.91 -12.75
N SER A 93 -7.36 -8.82 -11.95
CA SER A 93 -8.49 -9.65 -12.36
C SER A 93 -9.15 -10.33 -11.16
N PHE A 94 -10.26 -11.01 -11.42
CA PHE A 94 -10.87 -11.97 -10.50
C PHE A 94 -10.81 -13.38 -11.07
N THR A 95 -10.65 -14.37 -10.19
CA THR A 95 -10.71 -15.78 -10.55
C THR A 95 -11.82 -16.46 -9.75
N LEU A 96 -12.70 -17.20 -10.44
CA LEU A 96 -13.64 -18.10 -9.82
C LEU A 96 -12.91 -19.38 -9.42
N VAL A 97 -13.10 -19.82 -8.17
CA VAL A 97 -12.43 -21.00 -7.59
C VAL A 97 -13.48 -21.98 -7.12
N ASP A 98 -13.29 -23.27 -7.45
CA ASP A 98 -14.04 -24.38 -6.87
C ASP A 98 -13.46 -24.70 -5.49
N GLU A 99 -14.25 -24.47 -4.43
CA GLU A 99 -13.84 -24.72 -3.04
C GLU A 99 -13.57 -26.21 -2.78
N THR A 100 -14.30 -27.11 -3.45
CA THR A 100 -14.21 -28.56 -3.15
C THR A 100 -12.82 -29.14 -3.42
N ASN A 101 -12.09 -28.57 -4.38
CA ASN A 101 -10.77 -29.06 -4.79
C ASN A 101 -9.71 -27.98 -4.88
N ASN A 102 -10.01 -26.76 -4.46
CA ASN A 102 -9.16 -25.59 -4.51
C ASN A 102 -8.61 -25.24 -5.92
N LYS A 103 -9.42 -25.49 -6.94
CA LYS A 103 -9.00 -25.27 -8.33
C LYS A 103 -9.64 -24.04 -8.94
N ASP A 104 -8.82 -23.33 -9.69
CA ASP A 104 -9.29 -22.24 -10.54
C ASP A 104 -10.21 -22.79 -11.62
N ILE A 105 -11.41 -22.22 -11.74
CA ILE A 105 -12.37 -22.55 -12.81
C ILE A 105 -12.12 -21.65 -14.01
N THR A 106 -12.17 -20.34 -13.79
CA THR A 106 -12.00 -19.34 -14.86
C THR A 106 -11.66 -17.96 -14.31
N THR A 107 -11.03 -17.15 -15.14
CA THR A 107 -10.95 -15.71 -14.93
C THR A 107 -12.30 -15.07 -15.24
N ILE A 108 -12.80 -14.25 -14.32
CA ILE A 108 -14.05 -13.53 -14.49
C ILE A 108 -13.78 -12.20 -15.20
N ASN A 109 -14.25 -12.07 -16.42
CA ASN A 109 -14.16 -10.82 -17.18
C ASN A 109 -15.46 -10.01 -17.03
N ASP A 110 -15.38 -8.70 -17.30
CA ASP A 110 -16.59 -7.86 -17.30
C ASP A 110 -17.60 -8.37 -18.34
N GLY A 111 -18.88 -8.47 -17.94
CA GLY A 111 -19.93 -9.02 -18.76
C GLY A 111 -19.88 -10.56 -18.99
N ALA A 112 -19.02 -11.30 -18.30
CA ALA A 112 -18.91 -12.75 -18.49
C ALA A 112 -20.21 -13.48 -18.08
N ILE A 113 -20.60 -14.47 -18.86
CA ILE A 113 -21.63 -15.45 -18.50
C ILE A 113 -20.92 -16.73 -18.13
N ILE A 114 -21.10 -17.18 -16.89
CA ILE A 114 -20.44 -18.35 -16.34
C ILE A 114 -21.51 -19.43 -16.09
N ASP A 115 -21.39 -20.56 -16.79
CA ASP A 115 -22.23 -21.72 -16.57
C ASP A 115 -21.67 -22.57 -15.41
N LEU A 116 -22.40 -22.60 -14.30
CA LEU A 116 -22.07 -23.41 -13.12
C LEU A 116 -22.78 -24.75 -13.10
N SER A 117 -23.55 -25.11 -14.14
CA SER A 117 -24.26 -26.37 -14.20
C SER A 117 -23.39 -27.65 -14.08
N PRO A 118 -22.13 -27.64 -14.54
CA PRO A 118 -21.21 -28.76 -14.31
C PRO A 118 -20.80 -28.94 -12.84
N TYR A 119 -20.96 -27.91 -12.02
CA TYR A 119 -20.52 -27.87 -10.63
C TYR A 119 -21.70 -27.89 -9.64
N LYS A 120 -22.75 -28.62 -9.97
CA LYS A 120 -23.98 -28.75 -9.16
C LYS A 120 -23.60 -29.13 -7.73
N HIS A 121 -23.93 -28.47 -6.73
CA HIS A 121 -23.62 -28.71 -5.31
C HIS A 121 -22.28 -28.19 -4.82
N ASN A 122 -21.45 -27.59 -5.68
CA ASN A 122 -20.21 -27.02 -5.25
C ASN A 122 -20.44 -25.66 -4.62
N LYS A 123 -19.54 -25.30 -3.76
CA LYS A 123 -19.36 -23.95 -3.27
C LYS A 123 -18.19 -23.30 -4.01
N PHE A 124 -18.24 -22.01 -4.12
CA PHE A 124 -17.27 -21.24 -4.89
C PHE A 124 -16.66 -20.15 -4.03
N ASN A 125 -15.42 -19.85 -4.30
CA ASN A 125 -14.79 -18.63 -3.84
C ASN A 125 -14.41 -17.75 -5.05
N ILE A 126 -14.11 -16.50 -4.79
CA ILE A 126 -13.61 -15.55 -5.78
C ILE A 126 -12.33 -14.96 -5.22
N ARG A 127 -11.24 -15.16 -5.95
CA ARG A 127 -9.94 -14.61 -5.63
C ARG A 127 -9.71 -13.34 -6.42
N ALA A 128 -9.30 -12.26 -5.73
CA ALA A 128 -8.77 -11.08 -6.39
C ALA A 128 -7.27 -11.30 -6.69
N ASN A 129 -6.86 -11.02 -7.92
CA ASN A 129 -5.47 -11.14 -8.33
C ASN A 129 -4.86 -9.73 -8.42
N VAL A 130 -3.73 -9.54 -7.76
CA VAL A 130 -2.94 -8.30 -7.85
C VAL A 130 -1.94 -8.38 -8.99
N THR A 131 -1.50 -7.22 -9.47
CA THR A 131 -0.44 -7.16 -10.47
C THR A 131 0.83 -7.84 -9.96
N PRO A 132 1.48 -8.68 -10.77
CA PRO A 132 2.70 -9.38 -10.37
C PRO A 132 3.75 -8.45 -9.78
N ASN A 133 4.47 -8.93 -8.75
CA ASN A 133 5.49 -8.20 -8.00
C ASN A 133 4.97 -7.01 -7.16
N GLN A 134 3.66 -6.89 -6.99
CA GLN A 134 3.05 -5.94 -6.06
C GLN A 134 2.50 -6.70 -4.85
N SER A 135 2.83 -6.23 -3.65
CA SER A 135 2.36 -6.83 -2.40
C SER A 135 1.56 -5.78 -1.63
N PRO A 136 0.23 -5.78 -1.75
CA PRO A 136 -0.60 -4.88 -0.95
C PRO A 136 -0.51 -5.26 0.53
N GLY A 137 -0.68 -4.27 1.41
CA GLY A 137 -0.88 -4.54 2.83
C GLY A 137 -2.22 -5.22 3.11
N GLY A 138 -3.19 -5.05 2.19
CA GLY A 138 -4.47 -5.76 2.20
C GLY A 138 -5.35 -5.38 1.02
N VAL A 139 -6.36 -6.19 0.76
CA VAL A 139 -7.33 -5.98 -0.31
C VAL A 139 -8.75 -6.04 0.25
N GLY A 140 -9.50 -4.98 0.01
CA GLY A 140 -10.94 -4.99 0.24
C GLY A 140 -11.65 -5.57 -0.99
N ILE A 141 -12.42 -6.64 -0.81
CA ILE A 141 -13.13 -7.33 -1.89
C ILE A 141 -14.62 -7.32 -1.56
N SER A 142 -15.46 -7.15 -2.55
CA SER A 142 -16.91 -7.22 -2.37
C SER A 142 -17.63 -7.84 -3.57
N ILE A 143 -18.74 -8.50 -3.29
CA ILE A 143 -19.71 -8.98 -4.26
C ILE A 143 -21.08 -8.42 -3.92
N ARG A 144 -21.83 -8.03 -4.93
CA ARG A 144 -23.23 -7.57 -4.83
C ARG A 144 -24.07 -8.28 -5.87
N GLY A 145 -25.28 -8.64 -5.51
CA GLY A 145 -26.21 -9.38 -6.33
C GLY A 145 -27.06 -10.33 -5.49
N PRO A 146 -27.39 -11.52 -5.97
CA PRO A 146 -28.08 -12.55 -5.17
C PRO A 146 -27.33 -12.91 -3.88
N VAL A 147 -26.00 -12.86 -3.90
CA VAL A 147 -25.16 -12.91 -2.71
C VAL A 147 -24.52 -11.54 -2.49
N ASN A 148 -24.60 -11.04 -1.25
CA ASN A 148 -23.94 -9.82 -0.84
C ASN A 148 -22.91 -10.14 0.24
N HIS A 149 -21.64 -9.81 -0.02
CA HIS A 149 -20.56 -10.04 0.92
C HIS A 149 -19.46 -9.00 0.72
N SER A 150 -18.68 -8.75 1.78
CA SER A 150 -17.48 -7.93 1.73
C SER A 150 -16.46 -8.50 2.70
N GLN A 151 -15.22 -8.55 2.26
CA GLN A 151 -14.10 -9.07 3.01
C GLN A 151 -12.89 -8.14 2.87
N PHE A 152 -12.02 -8.12 3.88
CA PHE A 152 -10.72 -7.48 3.81
C PHE A 152 -9.65 -8.52 4.08
N GLU A 153 -8.94 -8.92 3.04
CA GLU A 153 -7.87 -9.89 3.10
C GLU A 153 -6.50 -9.22 3.20
N LYS A 154 -5.60 -9.84 3.95
CA LYS A 154 -4.25 -9.33 4.24
C LYS A 154 -3.15 -10.25 3.75
N VAL A 155 -3.49 -11.48 3.46
CA VAL A 155 -2.56 -12.54 3.07
C VAL A 155 -3.15 -13.27 1.87
N GLU A 156 -2.32 -13.67 0.94
CA GLU A 156 -2.76 -14.52 -0.17
C GLU A 156 -3.10 -15.94 0.30
N PRO A 157 -4.12 -16.55 -0.34
CA PRO A 157 -4.90 -16.01 -1.45
C PRO A 157 -5.88 -14.93 -0.99
N LEU A 158 -6.06 -13.88 -1.81
CA LEU A 158 -6.95 -12.76 -1.50
C LEU A 158 -8.41 -13.15 -1.80
N ALA A 159 -8.97 -13.96 -0.93
CA ALA A 159 -10.21 -14.69 -1.13
C ALA A 159 -11.44 -13.95 -0.59
N LEU A 160 -12.50 -13.80 -1.39
CA LEU A 160 -13.72 -13.07 -1.01
C LEU A 160 -14.45 -13.73 0.19
N PHE A 161 -14.47 -15.06 0.26
CA PHE A 161 -15.12 -15.81 1.33
C PHE A 161 -14.12 -16.45 2.29
N THR A 162 -12.91 -15.87 2.36
CA THR A 162 -11.77 -16.31 3.18
C THR A 162 -11.18 -17.67 2.78
N ASP A 163 -10.06 -18.01 3.37
CA ASP A 163 -9.39 -19.29 3.30
C ASP A 163 -8.75 -19.63 4.66
N VAL A 164 -8.33 -20.86 4.82
CA VAL A 164 -7.54 -21.32 5.97
C VAL A 164 -6.28 -22.00 5.44
N GLY A 165 -5.14 -21.26 5.43
CA GLY A 165 -3.88 -21.82 4.95
C GLY A 165 -3.88 -22.21 3.47
N GLY A 166 -4.62 -21.49 2.65
CA GLY A 166 -4.79 -21.75 1.22
C GLY A 166 -5.96 -22.66 0.86
N ASP A 167 -6.68 -23.20 1.85
CA ASP A 167 -7.88 -24.00 1.68
C ASP A 167 -9.10 -23.06 1.64
N TYR A 168 -9.69 -22.88 0.47
CA TYR A 168 -10.75 -21.90 0.26
C TYR A 168 -12.05 -22.29 0.97
N THR A 169 -12.65 -21.31 1.65
CA THR A 169 -14.04 -21.43 2.13
C THR A 169 -14.98 -20.89 1.07
N GLY A 170 -15.94 -21.68 0.62
CA GLY A 170 -16.83 -21.28 -0.46
C GLY A 170 -18.27 -21.02 -0.02
N LYS A 171 -19.03 -20.38 -0.91
CA LYS A 171 -20.48 -20.21 -0.83
C LYS A 171 -21.17 -20.64 -2.12
N PRO A 172 -22.42 -21.13 -2.07
CA PRO A 172 -23.22 -21.28 -3.27
C PRO A 172 -23.40 -19.90 -3.93
N LEU A 173 -23.34 -19.88 -5.24
CA LEU A 173 -23.64 -18.70 -6.06
C LEU A 173 -24.92 -18.98 -6.86
N PRO A 174 -26.11 -18.53 -6.39
CA PRO A 174 -27.37 -18.66 -7.14
C PRO A 174 -27.30 -17.93 -8.49
N GLU A 175 -28.17 -18.31 -9.43
CA GLU A 175 -28.32 -17.59 -10.69
C GLU A 175 -28.63 -16.13 -10.47
N GLY A 176 -28.07 -15.26 -11.30
CA GLY A 176 -28.30 -13.84 -11.30
C GLY A 176 -27.11 -13.01 -11.75
N THR A 177 -27.28 -11.73 -11.74
CA THR A 177 -26.23 -10.78 -12.09
C THR A 177 -25.48 -10.34 -10.84
N TYR A 178 -24.16 -10.35 -10.93
CA TYR A 178 -23.27 -9.96 -9.85
C TYR A 178 -22.39 -8.79 -10.26
N THR A 179 -22.05 -7.95 -9.31
CA THR A 179 -20.98 -6.97 -9.42
C THR A 179 -19.87 -7.32 -8.43
N LEU A 180 -18.67 -7.46 -8.94
CA LEU A 180 -17.46 -7.64 -8.14
C LEU A 180 -16.68 -6.34 -8.07
N SER A 181 -16.10 -6.04 -6.93
CA SER A 181 -15.20 -4.90 -6.75
C SER A 181 -14.08 -5.25 -5.79
N ALA A 182 -12.87 -4.82 -6.11
CA ALA A 182 -11.74 -4.94 -5.20
C ALA A 182 -10.86 -3.69 -5.22
N THR A 183 -10.27 -3.37 -4.08
CA THR A 183 -9.34 -2.25 -3.91
C THR A 183 -8.15 -2.72 -3.09
N ALA A 184 -6.95 -2.50 -3.61
CA ALA A 184 -5.73 -2.77 -2.88
C ALA A 184 -5.36 -1.58 -1.98
N TYR A 185 -4.88 -1.86 -0.78
CA TYR A 185 -4.49 -0.88 0.22
C TYR A 185 -3.05 -1.11 0.68
N PRO A 186 -2.30 -0.04 0.98
CA PRO A 186 -0.89 -0.17 1.39
C PRO A 186 -0.71 -0.77 2.79
N PHE A 187 -1.74 -0.74 3.63
CA PHE A 187 -1.66 -1.19 5.02
C PHE A 187 -2.63 -2.33 5.33
N PRO A 188 -2.23 -3.26 6.22
CA PRO A 188 -3.04 -4.43 6.56
C PRO A 188 -4.16 -4.14 7.58
N SER A 189 -4.47 -2.88 7.87
CA SER A 189 -5.45 -2.52 8.91
C SER A 189 -6.62 -1.74 8.34
N SER A 190 -7.82 -2.08 8.77
CA SER A 190 -9.04 -1.35 8.40
C SER A 190 -9.10 0.08 8.95
N SER A 191 -8.42 0.36 10.06
CA SER A 191 -8.36 1.69 10.68
C SER A 191 -7.26 2.59 10.11
N THR A 192 -6.25 2.00 9.42
CA THR A 192 -5.09 2.70 8.88
C THR A 192 -4.84 2.39 7.42
N ARG A 193 -5.89 2.05 6.66
CA ARG A 193 -5.79 1.59 5.25
C ARG A 193 -4.98 2.52 4.34
N GLY A 194 -4.87 3.80 4.69
CA GLY A 194 -4.30 4.80 3.80
C GLY A 194 -5.21 5.07 2.59
N ILE A 195 -4.67 5.72 1.59
CA ILE A 195 -5.37 5.91 0.31
C ILE A 195 -5.24 4.60 -0.46
N GLY A 196 -6.35 3.94 -0.76
CA GLY A 196 -6.38 2.76 -1.61
C GLY A 196 -5.97 3.10 -3.05
N GLY A 197 -5.49 2.11 -3.77
CA GLY A 197 -5.35 2.19 -5.22
C GLY A 197 -6.70 2.35 -5.94
N ALA A 198 -6.68 2.39 -7.26
CA ALA A 198 -7.90 2.42 -8.05
C ALA A 198 -8.77 1.18 -7.76
N ALA A 199 -10.08 1.38 -7.60
CA ALA A 199 -11.00 0.25 -7.49
C ALA A 199 -11.13 -0.44 -8.86
N TYR A 200 -10.97 -1.77 -8.87
CA TYR A 200 -11.28 -2.61 -10.01
C TYR A 200 -12.68 -3.19 -9.84
N SER A 201 -13.57 -2.98 -10.81
CA SER A 201 -14.96 -3.43 -10.72
C SER A 201 -15.41 -4.04 -12.06
N ILE A 202 -16.15 -5.15 -11.98
CA ILE A 202 -16.74 -5.84 -13.12
C ILE A 202 -18.19 -6.21 -12.80
N LYS A 203 -19.00 -6.41 -13.85
CA LYS A 203 -20.42 -6.76 -13.74
C LYS A 203 -20.73 -8.04 -14.53
#